data_87faeaa5a92af54c826acdc14b43f1f7
#
_entry.id   87faeaa5a92af54c826acdc14b43f1f7
#
_cell.length_a   1.000
_cell.length_b   1.000
_cell.length_c   1.000
_cell.angle_alpha   90.00
_cell.angle_beta   90.00
_cell.angle_gamma   90.00
#
_symmetry.space_group_name_H-M   'P 1'
#
loop_
_entity.id
_entity.type
_entity.pdbx_description
1 polymer ?
#
loop_
_entity_poly.entity_id
_entity_poly.type
_entity_poly.pdbx_seq_one_letter_code
_entity_poly.pdbx_strand_id
1 'polypeptide(L)'
;MSGIVFKKTKDLETITDFYQNQLGMNLWLDQGECKIFEKGNLQLGFCEGDKIDKDGIITFYFSSKKEVDEIYEKKNMKILEEPKENEDFNIYQFFAEDPEGRKLEFQTFLHNVNPFLSGKELLLKRRSYRKYSDKEIPEEVINEVINLSRYAPTSMNSQSYYFKFIRDEELICDLASIRKTASEPIKKAPLAVAICSDNEQSNRYKQDADIAAYHFMLAARLYNLGTCWIADMDRESIKKKLNIPVDHYIATITPLGYIDKEIDAPERKEPSKYIR
;
A
#
# COMPACT_ATOMS: atom_id res chain seq x y z
N MET A 1 -16.29 -3.18 -8.37
CA MET A 1 -17.59 -3.19 -7.65
C MET A 1 -17.32 -2.76 -6.23
N SER A 2 -18.11 -1.86 -5.66
CA SER A 2 -18.05 -1.45 -4.24
C SER A 2 -19.31 -1.97 -3.54
N GLY A 3 -19.25 -2.16 -2.23
CA GLY A 3 -20.40 -2.63 -1.45
C GLY A 3 -20.55 -1.84 -0.16
N ILE A 4 -21.78 -1.69 0.28
CA ILE A 4 -22.13 -1.06 1.56
C ILE A 4 -22.90 -2.10 2.37
N VAL A 5 -22.49 -2.32 3.62
CA VAL A 5 -23.27 -3.14 4.56
C VAL A 5 -24.13 -2.22 5.38
N PHE A 6 -25.47 -2.39 5.28
CA PHE A 6 -26.42 -1.62 6.10
C PHE A 6 -26.85 -2.39 7.35
N LYS A 7 -26.95 -1.68 8.45
CA LYS A 7 -27.49 -2.13 9.74
C LYS A 7 -28.61 -1.20 10.21
N LYS A 8 -29.63 -1.76 10.85
CA LYS A 8 -30.65 -0.95 11.52
C LYS A 8 -30.15 -0.52 12.89
N THR A 9 -30.48 0.70 13.27
CA THR A 9 -30.14 1.32 14.57
C THR A 9 -31.37 2.02 15.16
N LYS A 10 -31.44 2.11 16.48
CA LYS A 10 -32.46 2.90 17.19
C LYS A 10 -31.99 4.30 17.55
N ASP A 11 -30.68 4.50 17.60
CA ASP A 11 -30.05 5.76 17.98
C ASP A 11 -28.92 6.10 17.00
N LEU A 12 -29.30 6.73 15.91
CA LEU A 12 -28.37 7.10 14.83
C LEU A 12 -27.36 8.15 15.30
N GLU A 13 -27.71 8.99 16.28
CA GLU A 13 -26.80 10.02 16.79
C GLU A 13 -25.66 9.39 17.60
N THR A 14 -25.99 8.53 18.57
CA THR A 14 -25.00 7.79 19.37
C THR A 14 -24.11 6.91 18.50
N ILE A 15 -24.67 6.24 17.50
CA ILE A 15 -23.91 5.42 16.54
C ILE A 15 -22.99 6.32 15.69
N THR A 16 -23.47 7.47 15.24
CA THR A 16 -22.65 8.43 14.50
C THR A 16 -21.43 8.87 15.32
N ASP A 17 -21.63 9.29 16.56
CA ASP A 17 -20.54 9.70 17.43
C ASP A 17 -19.52 8.58 17.62
N PHE A 18 -19.97 7.36 17.87
CA PHE A 18 -19.11 6.22 18.09
C PHE A 18 -18.24 5.91 16.85
N TYR A 19 -18.86 5.71 15.68
CA TYR A 19 -18.10 5.32 14.48
C TYR A 19 -17.23 6.46 13.94
N GLN A 20 -17.68 7.69 14.02
CA GLN A 20 -16.95 8.85 13.52
C GLN A 20 -15.85 9.30 14.50
N ASN A 21 -16.20 9.57 15.75
CA ASN A 21 -15.29 10.23 16.68
C ASN A 21 -14.44 9.24 17.50
N GLN A 22 -14.98 8.06 17.85
CA GLN A 22 -14.24 7.09 18.63
C GLN A 22 -13.44 6.10 17.74
N LEU A 23 -14.03 5.61 16.66
CA LEU A 23 -13.35 4.70 15.71
C LEU A 23 -12.65 5.44 14.56
N GLY A 24 -12.90 6.74 14.38
CA GLY A 24 -12.25 7.57 13.36
C GLY A 24 -12.61 7.16 11.92
N MET A 25 -13.88 6.75 11.71
CA MET A 25 -14.42 6.57 10.36
C MET A 25 -14.85 7.91 9.78
N ASN A 26 -14.72 8.10 8.48
CA ASN A 26 -15.24 9.29 7.81
C ASN A 26 -16.74 9.13 7.53
N LEU A 27 -17.54 10.15 7.77
CA LEU A 27 -18.89 10.21 7.25
C LEU A 27 -18.81 10.42 5.73
N TRP A 28 -19.16 9.38 4.96
CA TRP A 28 -19.10 9.42 3.51
C TRP A 28 -20.36 10.03 2.90
N LEU A 29 -21.54 9.68 3.44
CA LEU A 29 -22.82 10.19 2.95
C LEU A 29 -23.82 10.27 4.10
N ASP A 30 -24.52 11.42 4.20
CA ASP A 30 -25.64 11.63 5.09
C ASP A 30 -26.94 11.71 4.27
N GLN A 31 -27.88 10.83 4.55
CA GLN A 31 -29.18 10.74 3.87
C GLN A 31 -30.33 11.03 4.86
N GLY A 32 -30.06 11.69 5.98
CA GLY A 32 -31.03 11.94 7.04
C GLY A 32 -31.21 10.71 7.93
N GLU A 33 -32.20 9.87 7.62
CA GLU A 33 -32.48 8.64 8.39
C GLU A 33 -31.41 7.54 8.22
N CYS A 34 -30.49 7.69 7.27
CA CYS A 34 -29.37 6.79 7.05
C CYS A 34 -28.06 7.58 6.94
N LYS A 35 -27.02 7.08 7.59
CA LYS A 35 -25.64 7.59 7.48
C LYS A 35 -24.70 6.49 7.08
N ILE A 36 -23.79 6.78 6.16
CA ILE A 36 -22.80 5.82 5.66
C ILE A 36 -21.42 6.31 6.04
N PHE A 37 -20.67 5.45 6.71
CA PHE A 37 -19.31 5.70 7.16
C PHE A 37 -18.33 4.87 6.32
N GLU A 38 -17.12 5.40 6.12
CA GLU A 38 -16.06 4.71 5.41
C GLU A 38 -14.75 4.70 6.20
N LYS A 39 -14.02 3.59 6.10
CA LYS A 39 -12.64 3.46 6.55
C LYS A 39 -11.93 2.36 5.75
N GLY A 40 -10.85 2.74 5.06
CA GLY A 40 -10.21 1.82 4.12
C GLY A 40 -11.16 1.38 3.01
N ASN A 41 -11.44 0.08 2.92
CA ASN A 41 -12.40 -0.51 1.98
C ASN A 41 -13.77 -0.84 2.61
N LEU A 42 -13.94 -0.58 3.89
CA LEU A 42 -15.21 -0.81 4.59
C LEU A 42 -16.12 0.40 4.40
N GLN A 43 -17.32 0.14 3.85
CA GLN A 43 -18.43 1.09 3.87
C GLN A 43 -19.56 0.48 4.71
N LEU A 44 -19.91 1.15 5.80
CA LEU A 44 -20.88 0.70 6.76
C LEU A 44 -21.99 1.75 6.93
N GLY A 45 -23.22 1.39 6.58
CA GLY A 45 -24.39 2.23 6.70
C GLY A 45 -25.22 1.89 7.92
N PHE A 46 -25.74 2.90 8.61
CA PHE A 46 -26.72 2.77 9.68
C PHE A 46 -27.97 3.55 9.32
N CYS A 47 -29.13 2.89 9.39
CA CYS A 47 -30.41 3.51 9.14
C CYS A 47 -31.30 3.36 10.37
N GLU A 48 -32.05 4.41 10.71
CA GLU A 48 -33.03 4.37 11.77
C GLU A 48 -34.08 3.27 11.54
N GLY A 49 -34.51 2.64 12.62
CA GLY A 49 -35.51 1.58 12.59
C GLY A 49 -35.93 1.10 13.98
N ASP A 50 -37.02 0.35 14.03
CA ASP A 50 -37.61 -0.15 15.28
C ASP A 50 -36.79 -1.27 15.94
N LYS A 51 -35.87 -1.87 15.20
CA LYS A 51 -35.01 -2.98 15.65
C LYS A 51 -33.56 -2.68 15.40
N ILE A 52 -32.67 -3.23 16.23
CA ILE A 52 -31.22 -3.15 16.07
C ILE A 52 -30.76 -4.45 15.41
N ASP A 53 -30.04 -4.34 14.29
CA ASP A 53 -29.39 -5.49 13.67
C ASP A 53 -28.07 -5.76 14.38
N LYS A 54 -28.01 -6.90 15.12
CA LYS A 54 -26.81 -7.30 15.89
C LYS A 54 -26.07 -8.50 15.30
N ASP A 55 -26.63 -9.13 14.28
CA ASP A 55 -26.08 -10.36 13.72
C ASP A 55 -24.75 -10.10 13.01
N GLY A 56 -23.83 -11.05 13.15
CA GLY A 56 -22.49 -11.01 12.59
C GLY A 56 -21.49 -10.23 13.44
N ILE A 57 -20.29 -10.11 12.91
CA ILE A 57 -19.16 -9.42 13.52
C ILE A 57 -18.69 -8.34 12.55
N ILE A 58 -18.45 -7.14 13.05
CA ILE A 58 -17.80 -6.07 12.28
C ILE A 58 -16.32 -6.13 12.64
N THR A 59 -15.49 -6.59 11.71
CA THR A 59 -14.06 -6.76 11.91
C THR A 59 -13.28 -5.60 11.30
N PHE A 60 -12.45 -4.97 12.12
CA PHE A 60 -11.44 -4.00 11.71
C PHE A 60 -10.07 -4.67 11.79
N TYR A 61 -9.32 -4.68 10.66
CA TYR A 61 -7.97 -5.21 10.71
C TYR A 61 -6.91 -4.11 10.53
N PHE A 62 -5.77 -4.31 11.18
CA PHE A 62 -4.66 -3.38 11.27
C PHE A 62 -3.38 -4.03 10.75
N SER A 63 -2.37 -3.22 10.49
CA SER A 63 -1.09 -3.71 9.96
C SER A 63 -0.15 -4.27 11.02
N SER A 64 -0.44 -4.04 12.31
CA SER A 64 0.43 -4.48 13.41
C SER A 64 -0.34 -4.71 14.72
N LYS A 65 0.23 -5.55 15.61
CA LYS A 65 -0.26 -5.71 17.00
C LYS A 65 -0.33 -4.38 17.75
N LYS A 66 0.67 -3.52 17.54
CA LYS A 66 0.74 -2.22 18.19
C LYS A 66 -0.49 -1.36 17.88
N GLU A 67 -0.97 -1.35 16.64
CA GLU A 67 -2.17 -0.61 16.28
C GLU A 67 -3.44 -1.20 16.93
N VAL A 68 -3.51 -2.52 17.09
CA VAL A 68 -4.59 -3.20 17.83
C VAL A 68 -4.56 -2.80 19.30
N ASP A 69 -3.37 -2.79 19.93
CA ASP A 69 -3.18 -2.39 21.33
C ASP A 69 -3.53 -0.91 21.54
N GLU A 70 -3.17 -0.03 20.61
CA GLU A 70 -3.52 1.40 20.65
C GLU A 70 -5.04 1.64 20.64
N ILE A 71 -5.82 0.81 19.94
CA ILE A 71 -7.29 0.87 19.99
C ILE A 71 -7.81 0.34 21.32
N TYR A 72 -7.26 -0.78 21.81
CA TYR A 72 -7.65 -1.36 23.10
C TYR A 72 -7.39 -0.39 24.27
N GLU A 73 -6.25 0.26 24.30
CA GLU A 73 -5.85 1.19 25.36
C GLU A 73 -6.74 2.44 25.47
N LYS A 74 -7.43 2.82 24.41
CA LYS A 74 -8.40 3.93 24.45
C LYS A 74 -9.57 3.66 25.40
N LYS A 75 -9.94 2.39 25.64
CA LYS A 75 -11.00 1.94 26.54
C LYS A 75 -12.34 2.70 26.43
N ASN A 76 -12.63 3.18 25.22
CA ASN A 76 -13.81 4.00 24.93
C ASN A 76 -15.02 3.18 24.43
N MET A 77 -14.94 1.84 24.56
CA MET A 77 -15.97 0.89 24.18
C MET A 77 -16.09 -0.23 25.22
N LYS A 78 -17.15 -1.00 25.16
CA LYS A 78 -17.32 -2.16 26.06
C LYS A 78 -16.47 -3.32 25.56
N ILE A 79 -15.35 -3.56 26.23
CA ILE A 79 -14.44 -4.67 25.93
C ILE A 79 -15.08 -5.99 26.37
N LEU A 80 -15.07 -6.98 25.49
CA LEU A 80 -15.55 -8.35 25.77
C LEU A 80 -14.41 -9.29 26.09
N GLU A 81 -13.28 -9.17 25.41
CA GLU A 81 -12.08 -9.97 25.63
C GLU A 81 -10.84 -9.09 25.47
N GLU A 82 -9.79 -9.39 26.23
CA GLU A 82 -8.49 -8.73 26.09
C GLU A 82 -7.74 -9.17 24.82
N PRO A 83 -6.81 -8.37 24.32
CA PRO A 83 -6.01 -8.75 23.17
C PRO A 83 -5.22 -10.04 23.40
N LYS A 84 -5.35 -10.98 22.47
CA LYS A 84 -4.65 -12.28 22.51
C LYS A 84 -4.39 -12.82 21.11
N GLU A 85 -3.42 -13.73 21.02
CA GLU A 85 -3.20 -14.51 19.81
C GLU A 85 -4.26 -15.61 19.67
N ASN A 86 -4.68 -15.84 18.44
CA ASN A 86 -5.54 -16.94 18.06
C ASN A 86 -4.76 -17.79 17.05
N GLU A 87 -4.26 -18.94 17.52
CA GLU A 87 -3.41 -19.83 16.73
C GLU A 87 -4.17 -20.48 15.57
N ASP A 88 -5.46 -20.76 15.72
CA ASP A 88 -6.28 -21.39 14.70
C ASP A 88 -6.36 -20.56 13.42
N PHE A 89 -6.40 -19.24 13.57
CA PHE A 89 -6.48 -18.28 12.45
C PHE A 89 -5.18 -17.50 12.21
N ASN A 90 -4.17 -17.70 13.07
CA ASN A 90 -2.90 -16.99 13.02
C ASN A 90 -3.08 -15.47 12.98
N ILE A 91 -3.85 -14.96 13.96
CA ILE A 91 -4.19 -13.55 14.16
C ILE A 91 -3.94 -13.13 15.61
N TYR A 92 -3.81 -11.83 15.83
CA TYR A 92 -3.85 -11.19 17.16
C TYR A 92 -5.08 -10.30 17.21
N GLN A 93 -5.96 -10.48 18.16
CA GLN A 93 -7.29 -9.88 18.19
C GLN A 93 -7.81 -9.59 19.59
N PHE A 94 -8.79 -8.67 19.67
CA PHE A 94 -9.71 -8.55 20.80
C PHE A 94 -11.12 -8.29 20.30
N PHE A 95 -12.11 -8.51 21.20
CA PHE A 95 -13.51 -8.26 20.93
C PHE A 95 -14.08 -7.17 21.83
N ALA A 96 -15.00 -6.37 21.26
CA ALA A 96 -15.72 -5.32 21.94
C ALA A 96 -17.19 -5.25 21.45
N GLU A 97 -17.97 -4.38 22.07
CA GLU A 97 -19.31 -4.02 21.60
C GLU A 97 -19.38 -2.52 21.27
N ASP A 98 -20.17 -2.20 20.24
CA ASP A 98 -20.60 -0.83 19.99
C ASP A 98 -21.69 -0.40 21.01
N PRO A 99 -22.15 0.87 21.03
CA PRO A 99 -23.14 1.36 21.97
C PRO A 99 -24.49 0.60 21.96
N GLU A 100 -24.83 -0.03 20.85
CA GLU A 100 -26.05 -0.83 20.72
C GLU A 100 -25.84 -2.34 20.91
N GLY A 101 -24.60 -2.75 21.24
CA GLY A 101 -24.21 -4.14 21.52
C GLY A 101 -23.99 -4.99 20.27
N ARG A 102 -23.57 -4.42 19.15
CA ARG A 102 -23.05 -5.17 18.01
C ARG A 102 -21.63 -5.60 18.31
N LYS A 103 -21.30 -6.85 17.96
CA LYS A 103 -19.98 -7.40 18.19
C LYS A 103 -18.98 -6.80 17.19
N LEU A 104 -17.90 -6.23 17.73
CA LEU A 104 -16.77 -5.69 17.02
C LEU A 104 -15.55 -6.58 17.26
N GLU A 105 -14.74 -6.75 16.25
CA GLU A 105 -13.44 -7.41 16.33
C GLU A 105 -12.36 -6.46 15.79
N PHE A 106 -11.25 -6.38 16.52
CA PHE A 106 -10.08 -5.61 16.15
C PHE A 106 -8.91 -6.57 16.07
N GLN A 107 -8.33 -6.75 14.85
CA GLN A 107 -7.32 -7.78 14.64
C GLN A 107 -6.17 -7.34 13.75
N THR A 108 -5.07 -8.09 13.82
CA THR A 108 -4.01 -8.09 12.80
C THR A 108 -3.65 -9.53 12.45
N PHE A 109 -3.30 -9.75 11.19
CA PHE A 109 -2.81 -11.04 10.73
C PHE A 109 -1.34 -11.22 11.15
N LEU A 110 -0.97 -12.40 11.68
CA LEU A 110 0.40 -12.75 12.05
C LEU A 110 1.18 -13.38 10.88
N HIS A 111 0.55 -13.47 9.73
CA HIS A 111 1.14 -13.88 8.46
C HIS A 111 0.96 -12.78 7.42
N ASN A 112 1.74 -12.84 6.35
CA ASN A 112 1.64 -11.84 5.30
C ASN A 112 0.31 -11.95 4.55
N VAL A 113 -0.44 -10.85 4.55
CA VAL A 113 -1.59 -10.61 3.69
C VAL A 113 -1.31 -9.42 2.79
N ASN A 114 -1.85 -9.43 1.58
CA ASN A 114 -1.74 -8.24 0.74
C ASN A 114 -2.55 -7.10 1.37
N PRO A 115 -1.93 -5.94 1.62
CA PRO A 115 -2.65 -4.82 2.22
C PRO A 115 -3.73 -4.34 1.25
N PHE A 116 -4.93 -4.08 1.76
CA PHE A 116 -5.87 -3.25 1.02
C PHE A 116 -5.47 -1.79 1.22
N LEU A 117 -5.14 -1.12 0.13
CA LEU A 117 -4.86 0.31 0.11
C LEU A 117 -5.85 1.01 -0.82
N SER A 118 -6.63 1.93 -0.29
CA SER A 118 -7.37 2.86 -1.14
C SER A 118 -6.40 3.69 -1.98
N GLY A 119 -6.85 4.27 -3.08
CA GLY A 119 -5.99 5.13 -3.90
C GLY A 119 -5.32 6.26 -3.09
N LYS A 120 -6.05 6.85 -2.12
CA LYS A 120 -5.52 7.85 -1.20
C LYS A 120 -4.41 7.29 -0.31
N GLU A 121 -4.64 6.14 0.30
CA GLU A 121 -3.66 5.49 1.18
C GLU A 121 -2.43 5.04 0.41
N LEU A 122 -2.57 4.52 -0.81
CA LEU A 122 -1.46 4.16 -1.67
C LEU A 122 -0.50 5.33 -1.87
N LEU A 123 -1.03 6.51 -2.21
CA LEU A 123 -0.23 7.73 -2.38
C LEU A 123 0.40 8.20 -1.06
N LEU A 124 -0.34 8.13 0.05
CA LEU A 124 0.14 8.56 1.36
C LEU A 124 1.14 7.59 1.98
N LYS A 125 1.00 6.28 1.76
CA LYS A 125 1.83 5.24 2.39
C LYS A 125 3.02 4.77 1.55
N ARG A 126 3.10 5.10 0.25
CA ARG A 126 4.28 4.76 -0.55
C ARG A 126 5.53 5.45 0.02
N ARG A 127 6.58 4.65 0.26
CA ARG A 127 7.88 5.12 0.80
C ARG A 127 9.04 4.58 -0.04
N SER A 128 10.20 5.17 0.17
CA SER A 128 11.47 4.63 -0.34
C SER A 128 12.02 3.63 0.66
N TYR A 129 11.71 2.37 0.45
CA TYR A 129 12.20 1.29 1.30
C TYR A 129 13.64 0.93 0.93
N ARG A 130 14.47 0.66 1.93
CA ARG A 130 15.90 0.35 1.80
C ARG A 130 16.33 -0.87 2.61
N LYS A 131 15.34 -1.55 3.21
CA LYS A 131 15.46 -2.83 3.89
C LYS A 131 14.28 -3.69 3.47
N TYR A 132 14.53 -4.96 3.29
CA TYR A 132 13.57 -5.92 2.76
C TYR A 132 13.69 -7.20 3.56
N SER A 133 12.63 -8.01 3.58
CA SER A 133 12.70 -9.37 4.08
C SER A 133 13.36 -10.27 3.03
N ASP A 134 13.93 -11.38 3.50
CA ASP A 134 14.57 -12.39 2.63
C ASP A 134 13.55 -13.27 1.89
N LYS A 135 12.25 -12.96 2.00
CA LYS A 135 11.17 -13.71 1.37
C LYS A 135 11.24 -13.57 -0.15
N GLU A 136 11.25 -14.70 -0.83
CA GLU A 136 11.16 -14.75 -2.30
C GLU A 136 9.82 -14.16 -2.80
N ILE A 137 9.87 -13.48 -3.95
CA ILE A 137 8.68 -12.93 -4.61
C ILE A 137 8.21 -13.91 -5.67
N PRO A 138 7.00 -14.48 -5.53
CA PRO A 138 6.44 -15.37 -6.53
C PRO A 138 6.28 -14.67 -7.90
N GLU A 139 6.49 -15.43 -8.98
CA GLU A 139 6.35 -14.92 -10.35
C GLU A 139 4.95 -14.36 -10.63
N GLU A 140 3.91 -14.92 -10.02
CA GLU A 140 2.54 -14.44 -10.14
C GLU A 140 2.40 -13.00 -9.61
N VAL A 141 3.07 -12.70 -8.49
CA VAL A 141 3.06 -11.35 -7.90
C VAL A 141 3.82 -10.37 -8.79
N ILE A 142 4.96 -10.79 -9.37
CA ILE A 142 5.72 -9.98 -10.33
C ILE A 142 4.85 -9.67 -11.55
N ASN A 143 4.17 -10.67 -12.09
CA ASN A 143 3.29 -10.52 -13.25
C ASN A 143 2.13 -9.56 -12.96
N GLU A 144 1.55 -9.61 -11.77
CA GLU A 144 0.51 -8.66 -11.36
C GLU A 144 1.04 -7.22 -11.24
N VAL A 145 2.24 -7.04 -10.68
CA VAL A 145 2.88 -5.71 -10.63
C VAL A 145 3.12 -5.17 -12.05
N ILE A 146 3.62 -5.99 -12.98
CA ILE A 146 3.80 -5.60 -14.38
C ILE A 146 2.45 -5.27 -15.03
N ASN A 147 1.45 -6.12 -14.78
CA ASN A 147 0.10 -5.97 -15.34
C ASN A 147 -0.56 -4.64 -14.95
N LEU A 148 -0.32 -4.17 -13.73
CA LEU A 148 -0.75 -2.85 -13.30
C LEU A 148 0.15 -1.74 -13.85
N SER A 149 1.46 -1.97 -13.89
CA SER A 149 2.44 -0.97 -14.35
C SER A 149 2.27 -0.60 -15.82
N ARG A 150 1.79 -1.52 -16.66
CA ARG A 150 1.56 -1.27 -18.09
C ARG A 150 0.46 -0.22 -18.39
N TYR A 151 -0.29 0.20 -17.38
CA TYR A 151 -1.25 1.31 -17.51
C TYR A 151 -0.63 2.69 -17.26
N ALA A 152 0.68 2.79 -17.12
CA ALA A 152 1.37 4.07 -17.06
C ALA A 152 1.11 4.86 -18.35
N PRO A 153 0.68 6.13 -18.26
CA PRO A 153 0.45 6.92 -19.45
C PRO A 153 1.77 7.21 -20.19
N THR A 154 1.72 7.17 -21.52
CA THR A 154 2.83 7.51 -22.40
C THR A 154 2.41 8.48 -23.48
N SER A 155 3.35 9.22 -24.04
CA SER A 155 3.08 10.12 -25.14
C SER A 155 2.47 9.36 -26.31
N MET A 156 1.28 9.77 -26.78
CA MET A 156 0.54 9.14 -27.89
C MET A 156 0.33 7.63 -27.72
N ASN A 157 0.29 7.14 -26.50
CA ASN A 157 0.20 5.71 -26.15
C ASN A 157 1.33 4.87 -26.79
N SER A 158 2.53 5.43 -26.85
CA SER A 158 3.71 4.80 -27.47
C SER A 158 4.15 3.53 -26.77
N GLN A 159 3.89 3.40 -25.44
CA GLN A 159 4.31 2.26 -24.61
C GLN A 159 5.81 1.95 -24.76
N SER A 160 6.63 2.99 -24.88
CA SER A 160 8.06 2.93 -25.19
C SER A 160 8.92 2.33 -24.07
N TYR A 161 8.37 2.09 -22.88
CA TYR A 161 9.10 1.60 -21.72
C TYR A 161 9.04 0.07 -21.60
N TYR A 162 10.02 -0.48 -20.86
CA TYR A 162 10.07 -1.89 -20.50
C TYR A 162 10.77 -2.10 -19.16
N PHE A 163 10.57 -3.29 -18.57
CA PHE A 163 11.14 -3.69 -17.28
C PHE A 163 12.15 -4.82 -17.49
N LYS A 164 13.36 -4.65 -16.95
CA LYS A 164 14.39 -5.69 -16.96
C LYS A 164 14.66 -6.13 -15.53
N PHE A 165 14.27 -7.36 -15.22
CA PHE A 165 14.48 -7.98 -13.91
C PHE A 165 15.88 -8.54 -13.78
N ILE A 166 16.54 -8.27 -12.68
CA ILE A 166 17.93 -8.62 -12.39
C ILE A 166 17.93 -9.49 -11.13
N ARG A 167 18.31 -10.76 -11.28
CA ARG A 167 18.34 -11.77 -10.21
C ARG A 167 19.75 -12.28 -9.92
N ASP A 168 20.69 -12.03 -10.82
CA ASP A 168 22.08 -12.42 -10.66
C ASP A 168 22.74 -11.64 -9.54
N GLU A 169 23.24 -12.36 -8.51
CA GLU A 169 23.80 -11.76 -7.29
C GLU A 169 25.05 -10.94 -7.55
N GLU A 170 25.93 -11.37 -8.46
CA GLU A 170 27.17 -10.64 -8.81
C GLU A 170 26.81 -9.32 -9.46
N LEU A 171 25.87 -9.36 -10.41
CA LEU A 171 25.37 -8.17 -11.09
C LEU A 171 24.66 -7.20 -10.14
N ILE A 172 23.87 -7.73 -9.19
CA ILE A 172 23.22 -6.94 -8.11
C ILE A 172 24.28 -6.24 -7.25
N CYS A 173 25.34 -6.94 -6.84
CA CYS A 173 26.44 -6.38 -6.07
C CYS A 173 27.18 -5.28 -6.82
N ASP A 174 27.44 -5.51 -8.11
CA ASP A 174 28.06 -4.55 -9.02
C ASP A 174 27.24 -3.25 -9.10
N LEU A 175 25.94 -3.38 -9.39
CA LEU A 175 25.02 -2.24 -9.48
C LEU A 175 24.92 -1.47 -8.14
N ALA A 176 24.92 -2.19 -7.02
CA ALA A 176 24.89 -1.59 -5.69
C ALA A 176 26.16 -0.76 -5.41
N SER A 177 27.28 -1.07 -6.00
CA SER A 177 28.55 -0.37 -5.79
C SER A 177 28.66 0.96 -6.55
N ILE A 178 27.90 1.15 -7.62
CA ILE A 178 28.08 2.25 -8.61
C ILE A 178 27.94 3.63 -7.97
N ARG A 179 26.98 3.80 -7.07
CA ARG A 179 26.74 5.08 -6.38
C ARG A 179 26.97 5.01 -4.88
N LYS A 180 27.81 4.08 -4.43
CA LYS A 180 28.12 3.87 -3.02
C LYS A 180 26.82 3.73 -2.20
N THR A 181 26.66 4.53 -1.14
CA THR A 181 25.49 4.50 -0.24
C THR A 181 24.15 4.71 -0.95
N ALA A 182 24.12 5.46 -2.06
CA ALA A 182 22.87 5.75 -2.76
C ALA A 182 22.30 4.55 -3.52
N SER A 183 23.17 3.65 -4.03
CA SER A 183 22.77 2.41 -4.73
C SER A 183 22.82 1.17 -3.83
N GLU A 184 23.38 1.27 -2.63
CA GLU A 184 23.49 0.15 -1.67
C GLU A 184 22.17 -0.60 -1.41
N PRO A 185 20.98 0.04 -1.40
CA PRO A 185 19.71 -0.69 -1.23
C PRO A 185 19.46 -1.79 -2.27
N ILE A 186 20.09 -1.73 -3.44
CA ILE A 186 19.93 -2.74 -4.50
C ILE A 186 20.34 -4.13 -4.00
N LYS A 187 21.45 -4.25 -3.26
CA LYS A 187 21.94 -5.54 -2.73
C LYS A 187 21.18 -6.04 -1.49
N LYS A 188 20.25 -5.26 -0.96
CA LYS A 188 19.46 -5.61 0.22
C LYS A 188 18.08 -6.17 -0.14
N ALA A 189 17.80 -6.32 -1.41
CA ALA A 189 16.55 -6.88 -1.92
C ALA A 189 16.84 -8.17 -2.71
N PRO A 190 15.89 -9.11 -2.77
CA PRO A 190 16.07 -10.38 -3.50
C PRO A 190 16.22 -10.19 -5.00
N LEU A 191 15.78 -9.04 -5.55
CA LEU A 191 15.98 -8.71 -6.95
C LEU A 191 15.99 -7.19 -7.18
N ALA A 192 16.49 -6.78 -8.34
CA ALA A 192 16.40 -5.40 -8.81
C ALA A 192 15.68 -5.32 -10.16
N VAL A 193 15.10 -4.16 -10.45
CA VAL A 193 14.39 -3.90 -11.70
C VAL A 193 14.91 -2.63 -12.35
N ALA A 194 15.47 -2.74 -13.54
CA ALA A 194 15.76 -1.59 -14.38
C ALA A 194 14.51 -1.21 -15.18
N ILE A 195 14.07 0.04 -15.06
CA ILE A 195 12.96 0.59 -15.83
C ILE A 195 13.56 1.44 -16.95
N CYS A 196 13.32 1.00 -18.16
CA CYS A 196 13.98 1.51 -19.36
C CYS A 196 12.98 1.97 -20.40
N SER A 197 13.43 2.72 -21.38
CA SER A 197 12.64 3.05 -22.58
C SER A 197 13.47 3.07 -23.83
N ASP A 198 12.79 2.79 -24.94
CA ASP A 198 13.29 2.80 -26.29
C ASP A 198 13.04 4.17 -26.93
N ASN A 199 14.09 4.81 -27.42
CA ASN A 199 14.03 6.13 -28.02
C ASN A 199 13.41 6.12 -29.44
N GLU A 200 13.36 4.97 -30.11
CA GLU A 200 12.76 4.86 -31.46
C GLU A 200 11.21 4.91 -31.37
N GLN A 201 10.62 4.51 -30.23
CA GLN A 201 9.17 4.41 -30.07
C GLN A 201 8.50 5.72 -29.64
N SER A 202 9.24 6.66 -29.07
CA SER A 202 8.71 7.92 -28.56
C SER A 202 9.74 9.04 -28.47
N ASN A 203 9.42 10.21 -28.96
CA ASN A 203 10.21 11.42 -28.72
C ASN A 203 10.22 11.86 -27.24
N ARG A 204 9.35 11.28 -26.42
CA ARG A 204 9.21 11.54 -24.98
C ARG A 204 9.64 10.33 -24.14
N TYR A 205 10.39 9.41 -24.72
CA TYR A 205 10.79 8.14 -24.12
C TYR A 205 11.36 8.27 -22.70
N LYS A 206 12.13 9.29 -22.37
CA LYS A 206 12.66 9.54 -21.02
C LYS A 206 11.54 9.85 -20.04
N GLN A 207 10.64 10.77 -20.41
CA GLN A 207 9.49 11.12 -19.59
C GLN A 207 8.54 9.93 -19.42
N ASP A 208 8.31 9.19 -20.50
CA ASP A 208 7.47 7.98 -20.47
C ASP A 208 8.05 6.94 -19.49
N ALA A 209 9.37 6.71 -19.50
CA ALA A 209 10.03 5.81 -18.55
C ALA A 209 9.98 6.29 -17.10
N ASP A 210 10.14 7.59 -16.85
CA ASP A 210 10.04 8.16 -15.49
C ASP A 210 8.62 7.99 -14.91
N ILE A 211 7.60 8.20 -15.74
CA ILE A 211 6.19 7.97 -15.35
C ILE A 211 5.96 6.48 -15.09
N ALA A 212 6.42 5.60 -15.97
CA ALA A 212 6.30 4.15 -15.81
C ALA A 212 7.02 3.65 -14.55
N ALA A 213 8.19 4.19 -14.23
CA ALA A 213 8.94 3.85 -13.02
C ALA A 213 8.15 4.24 -11.76
N TYR A 214 7.55 5.41 -11.73
CA TYR A 214 6.70 5.80 -10.59
C TYR A 214 5.44 4.93 -10.49
N HIS A 215 4.82 4.61 -11.63
CA HIS A 215 3.66 3.72 -11.69
C HIS A 215 3.99 2.32 -11.17
N PHE A 216 5.16 1.78 -11.58
CA PHE A 216 5.68 0.51 -11.06
C PHE A 216 5.84 0.52 -9.53
N MET A 217 6.36 1.61 -8.96
CA MET A 217 6.52 1.73 -7.51
C MET A 217 5.17 1.75 -6.78
N LEU A 218 4.14 2.32 -7.37
CA LEU A 218 2.78 2.27 -6.82
C LEU A 218 2.19 0.86 -6.94
N ALA A 219 2.34 0.22 -8.08
CA ALA A 219 1.87 -1.15 -8.31
C ALA A 219 2.53 -2.14 -7.34
N ALA A 220 3.86 -2.07 -7.17
CA ALA A 220 4.59 -2.89 -6.21
C ALA A 220 4.06 -2.73 -4.77
N ARG A 221 3.72 -1.50 -4.36
CA ARG A 221 3.21 -1.22 -3.02
C ARG A 221 1.87 -1.91 -2.74
N LEU A 222 1.01 -2.13 -3.73
CA LEU A 222 -0.25 -2.87 -3.58
C LEU A 222 -0.05 -4.33 -3.18
N TYR A 223 1.13 -4.89 -3.47
CA TYR A 223 1.50 -6.28 -3.13
C TYR A 223 2.48 -6.35 -1.94
N ASN A 224 2.52 -5.30 -1.11
CA ASN A 224 3.44 -5.18 0.02
C ASN A 224 4.93 -5.25 -0.37
N LEU A 225 5.24 -4.90 -1.61
CA LEU A 225 6.61 -4.80 -2.09
C LEU A 225 7.13 -3.38 -1.92
N GLY A 226 8.33 -3.28 -1.37
CA GLY A 226 9.07 -2.06 -1.22
C GLY A 226 9.96 -1.80 -2.44
N THR A 227 10.09 -0.52 -2.78
CA THR A 227 10.96 0.00 -3.84
C THR A 227 11.69 1.24 -3.36
N CYS A 228 12.76 1.60 -4.05
CA CYS A 228 13.47 2.85 -3.81
C CYS A 228 13.99 3.42 -5.13
N TRP A 229 13.66 4.67 -5.44
CA TRP A 229 14.22 5.34 -6.62
C TRP A 229 15.73 5.53 -6.46
N ILE A 230 16.52 4.93 -7.35
CA ILE A 230 17.96 5.15 -7.44
C ILE A 230 18.23 5.99 -8.68
N ALA A 231 18.57 7.24 -8.49
CA ALA A 231 18.84 8.17 -9.56
C ALA A 231 20.21 7.94 -10.20
N ASP A 232 20.44 8.51 -11.40
CA ASP A 232 21.74 8.53 -12.08
C ASP A 232 22.27 7.11 -12.40
N MET A 233 21.37 6.26 -12.89
CA MET A 233 21.69 4.90 -13.35
C MET A 233 21.76 4.80 -14.89
N ASP A 234 21.46 5.87 -15.62
CA ASP A 234 21.57 5.93 -17.07
C ASP A 234 23.03 6.15 -17.51
N ARG A 235 23.82 5.08 -17.47
CA ARG A 235 25.26 5.09 -17.78
C ARG A 235 25.60 3.98 -18.77
N GLU A 236 26.49 4.27 -19.72
CA GLU A 236 26.93 3.28 -20.71
C GLU A 236 27.50 2.01 -20.08
N SER A 237 28.27 2.15 -18.99
CA SER A 237 28.83 1.01 -18.26
C SER A 237 27.76 0.10 -17.68
N ILE A 238 26.63 0.67 -17.21
CA ILE A 238 25.47 -0.09 -16.69
C ILE A 238 24.72 -0.73 -17.85
N LYS A 239 24.45 0.03 -18.92
CA LYS A 239 23.78 -0.49 -20.13
C LYS A 239 24.53 -1.71 -20.69
N LYS A 240 25.85 -1.62 -20.79
CA LYS A 240 26.69 -2.74 -21.23
C LYS A 240 26.55 -3.97 -20.33
N LYS A 241 26.60 -3.79 -19.02
CA LYS A 241 26.45 -4.89 -18.05
C LYS A 241 25.07 -5.55 -18.13
N LEU A 242 24.04 -4.74 -18.36
CA LEU A 242 22.64 -5.19 -18.43
C LEU A 242 22.22 -5.60 -19.86
N ASN A 243 23.09 -5.58 -20.86
CA ASN A 243 22.71 -5.78 -22.27
C ASN A 243 21.51 -4.91 -22.67
N ILE A 244 21.58 -3.60 -22.35
CA ILE A 244 20.63 -2.56 -22.76
C ILE A 244 21.29 -1.76 -23.88
N PRO A 245 20.61 -1.46 -25.01
CA PRO A 245 21.13 -0.60 -26.06
C PRO A 245 21.60 0.75 -25.53
N VAL A 246 22.69 1.30 -26.10
CA VAL A 246 23.31 2.53 -25.57
C VAL A 246 22.41 3.75 -25.69
N ASP A 247 21.53 3.76 -26.67
CA ASP A 247 20.57 4.81 -27.01
C ASP A 247 19.26 4.71 -26.22
N HIS A 248 18.98 3.57 -25.58
CA HIS A 248 17.87 3.46 -24.63
C HIS A 248 18.16 4.24 -23.36
N TYR A 249 17.11 4.65 -22.65
CA TYR A 249 17.20 5.36 -21.38
C TYR A 249 16.88 4.45 -20.18
N ILE A 250 17.60 4.63 -19.09
CA ILE A 250 17.31 3.99 -17.80
C ILE A 250 16.80 5.05 -16.83
N ALA A 251 15.52 5.07 -16.54
CA ALA A 251 14.90 5.97 -15.56
C ALA A 251 15.43 5.72 -14.13
N THR A 252 15.48 4.46 -13.75
CA THR A 252 15.99 4.02 -12.45
C THR A 252 16.30 2.53 -12.47
N ILE A 253 17.14 2.08 -11.55
CA ILE A 253 17.24 0.68 -11.15
C ILE A 253 16.77 0.60 -9.72
N THR A 254 15.57 0.08 -9.50
CA THR A 254 14.97 -0.03 -8.17
C THR A 254 15.17 -1.41 -7.57
N PRO A 255 15.55 -1.53 -6.28
CA PRO A 255 15.40 -2.79 -5.56
C PRO A 255 13.92 -3.16 -5.46
N LEU A 256 13.61 -4.44 -5.42
CA LEU A 256 12.27 -4.98 -5.22
C LEU A 256 12.30 -6.13 -4.21
N GLY A 257 11.56 -6.02 -3.13
CA GLY A 257 11.46 -7.03 -2.07
C GLY A 257 10.28 -6.76 -1.16
N TYR A 258 9.84 -7.77 -0.41
CA TYR A 258 8.79 -7.56 0.59
C TYR A 258 9.25 -6.57 1.66
N ILE A 259 8.36 -5.69 2.09
CA ILE A 259 8.60 -4.71 3.14
C ILE A 259 8.79 -5.46 4.46
N ASP A 260 9.96 -5.25 5.09
CA ASP A 260 10.27 -5.80 6.41
C ASP A 260 9.53 -5.05 7.52
N LYS A 261 9.52 -3.72 7.43
CA LYS A 261 8.88 -2.83 8.41
C LYS A 261 8.34 -1.58 7.73
N GLU A 262 7.14 -1.17 8.13
CA GLU A 262 6.57 0.11 7.71
C GLU A 262 7.44 1.29 8.17
N ILE A 263 7.48 2.32 7.35
CA ILE A 263 8.28 3.54 7.59
C ILE A 263 7.33 4.72 7.71
N ASP A 264 7.51 5.51 8.75
CA ASP A 264 6.74 6.73 8.97
C ASP A 264 6.90 7.73 7.82
N ALA A 265 5.85 8.51 7.61
CA ALA A 265 5.90 9.57 6.60
C ALA A 265 6.86 10.67 7.05
N PRO A 266 7.84 11.07 6.23
CA PRO A 266 8.60 12.27 6.51
C PRO A 266 7.69 13.49 6.42
N GLU A 267 8.02 14.52 7.19
CA GLU A 267 7.33 15.80 7.15
C GLU A 267 7.24 16.35 5.72
N ARG A 268 6.15 16.98 5.39
CA ARG A 268 5.90 17.66 4.12
C ARG A 268 5.61 19.12 4.35
N LYS A 269 6.00 19.94 3.39
CA LYS A 269 5.61 21.35 3.38
C LYS A 269 4.09 21.47 3.29
N GLU A 270 3.55 22.54 3.85
CA GLU A 270 2.13 22.86 3.73
C GLU A 270 1.68 22.94 2.26
N PRO A 271 0.45 22.50 1.93
CA PRO A 271 -0.05 22.48 0.55
C PRO A 271 0.08 23.82 -0.16
N SER A 272 -0.11 24.94 0.55
CA SER A 272 0.04 26.32 0.02
C SER A 272 1.44 26.62 -0.53
N LYS A 273 2.47 25.86 -0.12
CA LYS A 273 3.85 26.03 -0.63
C LYS A 273 4.08 25.40 -2.00
N TYR A 274 3.14 24.59 -2.49
CA TYR A 274 3.18 23.96 -3.82
C TYR A 274 2.34 24.72 -4.87
N ILE A 275 1.62 25.76 -4.46
CA ILE A 275 0.79 26.59 -5.32
C ILE A 275 1.52 27.93 -5.49
N ARG A 276 1.69 28.37 -6.74
CA ARG A 276 2.31 29.66 -7.09
C ARG A 276 1.41 30.44 -8.04
#